data_f9c4717892c7c51c84b4c44f629f4491
#
_entry.id   f9c4717892c7c51c84b4c44f629f4491
#
_cell.length_a   1.000
_cell.length_b   1.000
_cell.length_c   1.000
_cell.angle_alpha   90.00
_cell.angle_beta   90.00
_cell.angle_gamma   90.00
#
_symmetry.space_group_name_H-M   'P 1'
#
loop_
_entity.id
_entity.type
_entity.pdbx_description
1 polymer ?
#
loop_
_entity_poly.entity_id
_entity_poly.type
_entity_poly.pdbx_seq_one_letter_code
_entity_poly.pdbx_strand_id
1 'polypeptide(L)'
;SADLATLCLADGEFALCARHWTGGLRFQSDAATLAIRVDDGRPSADSPEETSPAITLQASDEIWTALLAPLPPRFMNDIWPLIQAGLMHQSGDALTFAQYLPAIARAVELMRPPSAQVSGSLMKAAASGTYDSPIGRYIHLGLEGQDYRVYFEEAGSGIPMLLQHTAGCH
;
A
#
# COMPACT_ATOMS: atom_id res chain seq x y z
N SER A 1 9.47 14.14 15.18
CA SER A 1 8.64 13.28 14.34
C SER A 1 8.15 12.12 15.19
N ALA A 2 6.88 11.71 15.02
CA ALA A 2 6.37 10.51 15.65
C ALA A 2 7.16 9.31 15.15
N ASP A 3 7.45 8.34 16.04
CA ASP A 3 8.08 7.11 15.61
C ASP A 3 7.10 6.24 14.79
N LEU A 4 7.63 5.30 14.02
CA LEU A 4 6.81 4.46 13.14
C LEU A 4 5.75 3.65 13.91
N ALA A 5 6.07 3.15 15.09
CA ALA A 5 5.13 2.38 15.91
C ALA A 5 3.92 3.23 16.30
N THR A 6 4.16 4.49 16.68
CA THR A 6 3.08 5.45 16.98
C THR A 6 2.22 5.75 15.75
N LEU A 7 2.84 5.90 14.57
CA LEU A 7 2.11 6.12 13.32
C LEU A 7 1.23 4.91 12.96
N CYS A 8 1.79 3.71 13.02
CA CYS A 8 1.06 2.46 12.78
C CYS A 8 -0.06 2.23 13.80
N LEU A 9 0.16 2.56 15.08
CA LEU A 9 -0.85 2.41 16.14
C LEU A 9 -2.06 3.32 15.93
N ALA A 10 -1.84 4.51 15.36
CA ALA A 10 -2.90 5.48 15.08
C ALA A 10 -3.61 5.22 13.74
N ASP A 11 -3.11 4.31 12.90
CA ASP A 11 -3.61 4.06 11.57
C ASP A 11 -4.58 2.87 11.52
N GLY A 12 -5.83 3.15 11.15
CA GLY A 12 -6.89 2.13 11.10
C GLY A 12 -6.68 1.07 10.01
N GLU A 13 -6.03 1.41 8.90
CA GLU A 13 -5.73 0.48 7.83
C GLU A 13 -4.62 -0.50 8.25
N PHE A 14 -3.55 0.02 8.88
CA PHE A 14 -2.54 -0.86 9.47
C PHE A 14 -3.15 -1.81 10.50
N ALA A 15 -3.97 -1.30 11.43
CA ALA A 15 -4.62 -2.12 12.45
C ALA A 15 -5.50 -3.23 11.86
N LEU A 16 -6.20 -2.94 10.76
CA LEU A 16 -7.02 -3.93 10.06
C LEU A 16 -6.16 -5.00 9.39
N CYS A 17 -5.12 -4.57 8.66
CA CYS A 17 -4.25 -5.48 7.89
C CYS A 17 -3.29 -6.29 8.79
N ALA A 18 -2.89 -5.75 9.94
CA ALA A 18 -2.02 -6.42 10.92
C ALA A 18 -2.79 -7.29 11.92
N ARG A 19 -4.09 -7.38 11.81
CA ARG A 19 -4.94 -8.14 12.74
C ARG A 19 -4.41 -9.56 12.95
N HIS A 20 -4.21 -9.95 14.21
CA HIS A 20 -3.64 -11.24 14.65
C HIS A 20 -2.18 -11.47 14.29
N TRP A 21 -1.48 -10.47 13.81
CA TRP A 21 -0.04 -10.58 13.59
C TRP A 21 0.71 -10.50 14.92
N THR A 22 1.54 -11.49 15.18
CA THR A 22 2.54 -11.46 16.25
C THR A 22 3.90 -11.75 15.65
N GLY A 23 4.83 -10.79 15.74
CA GLY A 23 6.15 -10.89 15.13
C GLY A 23 6.92 -9.57 15.14
N GLY A 24 7.91 -9.48 14.29
CA GLY A 24 8.73 -8.28 14.12
C GLY A 24 8.77 -7.83 12.66
N LEU A 25 8.91 -6.54 12.46
CA LEU A 25 9.18 -5.92 11.18
C LEU A 25 10.43 -5.07 11.28
N ARG A 26 11.39 -5.30 10.39
CA ARG A 26 12.67 -4.60 10.34
C ARG A 26 12.88 -4.03 8.94
N PHE A 27 13.22 -2.75 8.91
CA PHE A 27 13.62 -2.02 7.71
C PHE A 27 15.10 -1.70 7.85
N GLN A 28 15.89 -2.14 6.89
CA GLN A 28 17.35 -2.00 6.94
C GLN A 28 17.84 -1.27 5.70
N SER A 29 18.62 -0.23 5.91
CA SER A 29 19.40 0.47 4.89
C SER A 29 20.90 0.25 5.13
N ASP A 30 21.73 0.87 4.28
CA ASP A 30 23.18 0.82 4.46
C ASP A 30 23.62 1.53 5.76
N ALA A 31 22.92 2.60 6.14
CA ALA A 31 23.28 3.47 7.27
C ALA A 31 22.45 3.22 8.53
N ALA A 32 21.26 2.65 8.43
CA ALA A 32 20.33 2.60 9.54
C ALA A 32 19.44 1.35 9.55
N THR A 33 18.97 1.01 10.76
CA THR A 33 17.95 -0.02 10.96
C THR A 33 16.81 0.56 11.78
N LEU A 34 15.59 0.39 11.29
CA LEU A 34 14.37 0.69 12.02
C LEU A 34 13.61 -0.61 12.24
N ALA A 35 13.15 -0.85 13.47
CA ALA A 35 12.40 -2.05 13.79
C ALA A 35 11.17 -1.71 14.64
N ILE A 36 10.11 -2.44 14.43
CA ILE A 36 8.91 -2.44 15.27
C ILE A 36 8.54 -3.87 15.64
N ARG A 37 8.02 -4.06 16.83
CA ARG A 37 7.37 -5.29 17.25
C ARG A 37 5.86 -5.14 17.03
N VAL A 38 5.20 -6.20 16.59
CA VAL A 38 3.75 -6.28 16.51
C VAL A 38 3.30 -7.43 17.40
N ASP A 39 2.34 -7.20 18.29
CA ASP A 39 1.77 -8.20 19.18
C ASP A 39 0.24 -8.17 19.08
N ASP A 40 -0.32 -9.27 18.55
CA ASP A 40 -1.75 -9.36 18.22
C ASP A 40 -2.27 -8.11 17.46
N GLY A 41 -1.53 -7.71 16.42
CA GLY A 41 -1.84 -6.55 15.58
C GLY A 41 -1.48 -5.19 16.17
N ARG A 42 -0.91 -5.12 17.36
CA ARG A 42 -0.53 -3.87 18.03
C ARG A 42 0.97 -3.60 17.89
N PRO A 43 1.35 -2.54 17.18
CA PRO A 43 2.75 -2.18 17.03
C PRO A 43 3.30 -1.50 18.29
N SER A 44 4.57 -1.78 18.61
CA SER A 44 5.36 -1.09 19.63
C SER A 44 6.76 -0.77 19.10
N ALA A 45 7.40 0.24 19.70
CA ALA A 45 8.76 0.66 19.35
C ALA A 45 9.83 -0.30 19.90
N ASP A 46 9.45 -1.29 20.70
CA ASP A 46 10.38 -2.28 21.23
C ASP A 46 10.99 -3.05 20.06
N SER A 47 12.31 -3.10 20.03
CA SER A 47 13.01 -3.95 19.06
C SER A 47 12.53 -5.38 19.20
N PRO A 48 12.18 -6.06 18.10
CA PRO A 48 11.88 -7.47 18.16
C PRO A 48 13.10 -8.18 18.74
N GLU A 49 12.88 -8.95 19.79
CA GLU A 49 13.93 -9.79 20.33
C GLU A 49 14.52 -10.69 19.22
N GLU A 50 15.79 -11.04 19.30
CA GLU A 50 16.45 -11.87 18.28
C GLU A 50 15.75 -13.22 18.04
N THR A 51 14.93 -13.64 19.00
CA THR A 51 14.16 -14.87 18.97
C THR A 51 12.79 -14.75 18.34
N SER A 52 12.29 -13.53 18.12
CA SER A 52 10.99 -13.33 17.46
C SER A 52 11.13 -13.46 15.94
N PRO A 53 10.23 -14.20 15.25
CA PRO A 53 10.23 -14.22 13.81
C PRO A 53 10.05 -12.81 13.28
N ALA A 54 11.07 -12.29 12.62
CA ALA A 54 11.04 -10.96 12.03
C ALA A 54 11.05 -11.03 10.52
N ILE A 55 10.19 -10.25 9.91
CA ILE A 55 10.28 -9.92 8.48
C ILE A 55 11.28 -8.78 8.35
N THR A 56 12.29 -8.96 7.51
CA THR A 56 13.27 -7.90 7.22
C THR A 56 13.17 -7.49 5.76
N LEU A 57 13.06 -6.19 5.52
CA LEU A 57 13.19 -5.57 4.22
C LEU A 57 14.50 -4.78 4.19
N GLN A 58 15.40 -5.17 3.30
CA GLN A 58 16.73 -4.58 3.15
C GLN A 58 16.89 -3.98 1.75
N ALA A 59 17.35 -2.74 1.69
CA ALA A 59 17.70 -2.06 0.44
C ALA A 59 18.76 -1.00 0.71
N SER A 60 19.40 -0.46 -0.34
CA SER A 60 20.33 0.66 -0.20
C SER A 60 19.62 1.94 0.25
N ASP A 61 20.40 2.89 0.79
CA ASP A 61 19.87 4.22 1.18
C ASP A 61 19.23 4.94 -0.01
N GLU A 62 19.76 4.75 -1.23
CA GLU A 62 19.20 5.32 -2.46
C GLU A 62 17.79 4.80 -2.74
N ILE A 63 17.59 3.48 -2.66
CA ILE A 63 16.28 2.84 -2.89
C ILE A 63 15.27 3.27 -1.83
N TRP A 64 15.67 3.31 -0.55
CA TRP A 64 14.80 3.81 0.50
C TRP A 64 14.43 5.28 0.29
N THR A 65 15.37 6.12 -0.10
CA THR A 65 15.13 7.54 -0.40
C THR A 65 14.12 7.71 -1.53
N ALA A 66 14.26 6.94 -2.60
CA ALA A 66 13.34 6.98 -3.73
C ALA A 66 11.93 6.47 -3.36
N LEU A 67 11.84 5.35 -2.63
CA LEU A 67 10.58 4.76 -2.18
C LEU A 67 9.83 5.69 -1.21
N LEU A 68 10.55 6.39 -0.33
CA LEU A 68 9.98 7.28 0.69
C LEU A 68 9.81 8.73 0.20
N ALA A 69 10.14 9.02 -1.04
CA ALA A 69 9.92 10.34 -1.60
C ALA A 69 8.42 10.71 -1.57
N PRO A 70 8.05 11.99 -1.39
CA PRO A 70 6.65 12.44 -1.46
C PRO A 70 5.96 12.08 -2.77
N LEU A 71 6.73 12.02 -3.85
CA LEU A 71 6.32 11.53 -5.17
C LEU A 71 7.38 10.54 -5.66
N PRO A 72 7.22 9.25 -5.35
CA PRO A 72 8.20 8.24 -5.76
C PRO A 72 8.35 8.15 -7.28
N PRO A 73 9.54 7.84 -7.80
CA PRO A 73 9.73 7.55 -9.21
C PRO A 73 8.85 6.39 -9.68
N ARG A 74 8.65 6.32 -10.99
CA ARG A 74 7.88 5.22 -11.59
C ARG A 74 8.43 3.85 -11.16
N PHE A 75 7.56 2.94 -10.74
CA PHE A 75 7.85 1.60 -10.21
C PHE A 75 8.55 1.58 -8.84
N MET A 76 8.75 2.72 -8.18
CA MET A 76 9.33 2.81 -6.85
C MET A 76 8.30 3.24 -5.78
N ASN A 77 7.03 3.14 -6.08
CA ASN A 77 5.95 3.53 -5.18
C ASN A 77 5.50 2.41 -4.22
N ASP A 78 5.96 1.18 -4.43
CA ASP A 78 5.59 0.00 -3.66
C ASP A 78 6.81 -0.91 -3.46
N ILE A 79 6.80 -1.68 -2.35
CA ILE A 79 7.86 -2.64 -2.02
C ILE A 79 7.87 -3.85 -2.97
N TRP A 80 6.70 -4.28 -3.44
CA TRP A 80 6.60 -5.48 -4.27
C TRP A 80 7.37 -5.39 -5.60
N PRO A 81 7.21 -4.34 -6.40
CA PRO A 81 8.02 -4.16 -7.61
C PRO A 81 9.53 -4.12 -7.32
N LEU A 82 9.94 -3.54 -6.20
CA LEU A 82 11.35 -3.46 -5.82
C LEU A 82 11.92 -4.84 -5.46
N ILE A 83 11.15 -5.67 -4.76
CA ILE A 83 11.53 -7.06 -4.45
C ILE A 83 11.65 -7.87 -5.76
N GLN A 84 10.67 -7.76 -6.64
CA GLN A 84 10.69 -8.48 -7.93
C GLN A 84 11.85 -8.05 -8.83
N ALA A 85 12.26 -6.79 -8.78
CA ALA A 85 13.40 -6.27 -9.52
C ALA A 85 14.76 -6.57 -8.85
N GLY A 86 14.78 -7.21 -7.67
CA GLY A 86 16.01 -7.47 -6.92
C GLY A 86 16.65 -6.22 -6.31
N LEU A 87 15.93 -5.11 -6.25
CA LEU A 87 16.38 -3.84 -5.65
C LEU A 87 16.15 -3.79 -4.13
N MET A 88 15.25 -4.63 -3.63
CA MET A 88 14.99 -4.82 -2.21
C MET A 88 15.01 -6.31 -1.89
N HIS A 89 15.70 -6.67 -0.83
CA HIS A 89 15.75 -8.05 -0.35
C HIS A 89 14.78 -8.25 0.82
N GLN A 90 13.90 -9.25 0.69
CA GLN A 90 13.02 -9.70 1.76
C GLN A 90 13.60 -10.95 2.40
N SER A 91 13.63 -11.00 3.72
CA SER A 91 13.99 -12.19 4.49
C SER A 91 13.05 -12.40 5.68
N GLY A 92 13.06 -13.59 6.25
CA GLY A 92 12.12 -14.06 7.26
C GLY A 92 11.13 -15.06 6.70
N ASP A 93 10.08 -15.38 7.47
CA ASP A 93 9.07 -16.36 7.06
C ASP A 93 8.24 -15.88 5.87
N ALA A 94 8.33 -16.60 4.76
CA ALA A 94 7.66 -16.23 3.51
C ALA A 94 6.14 -16.27 3.61
N LEU A 95 5.58 -17.17 4.43
CA LEU A 95 4.13 -17.25 4.62
C LEU A 95 3.63 -16.05 5.41
N THR A 96 4.28 -15.71 6.50
CA THR A 96 3.99 -14.53 7.30
C THR A 96 4.14 -13.25 6.47
N PHE A 97 5.19 -13.15 5.65
CA PHE A 97 5.35 -12.02 4.72
C PHE A 97 4.17 -11.90 3.76
N ALA A 98 3.77 -12.98 3.09
CA ALA A 98 2.66 -12.96 2.15
C ALA A 98 1.32 -12.62 2.84
N GLN A 99 1.10 -13.16 4.03
CA GLN A 99 -0.14 -12.94 4.80
C GLN A 99 -0.28 -11.48 5.23
N TYR A 100 0.82 -10.85 5.67
CA TYR A 100 0.82 -9.49 6.21
C TYR A 100 1.42 -8.45 5.25
N LEU A 101 1.61 -8.79 3.97
CA LEU A 101 2.11 -7.86 2.97
C LEU A 101 1.36 -6.51 2.94
N PRO A 102 0.01 -6.46 3.04
CA PRO A 102 -0.70 -5.18 3.09
C PRO A 102 -0.32 -4.33 4.32
N ALA A 103 -0.15 -4.94 5.50
CA ALA A 103 0.28 -4.22 6.69
C ALA A 103 1.73 -3.70 6.56
N ILE A 104 2.62 -4.51 5.97
CA ILE A 104 4.02 -4.14 5.73
C ILE A 104 4.10 -2.97 4.73
N ALA A 105 3.36 -3.04 3.63
CA ALA A 105 3.27 -1.96 2.66
C ALA A 105 2.72 -0.67 3.30
N ARG A 106 1.67 -0.79 4.12
CA ARG A 106 1.11 0.34 4.85
C ARG A 106 2.10 0.97 5.82
N ALA A 107 2.89 0.19 6.54
CA ALA A 107 3.96 0.70 7.40
C ALA A 107 4.98 1.53 6.61
N VAL A 108 5.36 1.09 5.40
CA VAL A 108 6.26 1.86 4.51
C VAL A 108 5.60 3.16 4.05
N GLU A 109 4.32 3.15 3.70
CA GLU A 109 3.60 4.36 3.33
C GLU A 109 3.56 5.39 4.48
N LEU A 110 3.37 4.93 5.71
CA LEU A 110 3.36 5.79 6.90
C LEU A 110 4.73 6.43 7.19
N MET A 111 5.83 5.87 6.67
CA MET A 111 7.15 6.51 6.75
C MET A 111 7.32 7.67 5.78
N ARG A 112 6.47 7.78 4.74
CA ARG A 112 6.55 8.88 3.77
C ARG A 112 6.17 10.20 4.43
N PRO A 113 6.90 11.29 4.17
CA PRO A 113 6.46 12.59 4.62
C PRO A 113 5.12 12.93 3.96
N PRO A 114 4.17 13.53 4.70
CA PRO A 114 2.91 13.96 4.11
C PRO A 114 3.19 14.88 2.93
N SER A 115 2.67 14.53 1.75
CA SER A 115 2.80 15.37 0.57
C SER A 115 1.96 16.64 0.78
N ALA A 116 2.61 17.74 1.10
CA ALA A 116 1.97 18.98 1.52
C ALA A 116 1.08 19.66 0.47
N GLN A 117 1.00 19.13 -0.76
CA GLN A 117 0.34 19.83 -1.86
C GLN A 117 -0.78 19.08 -2.57
N VAL A 118 -0.87 17.77 -2.47
CA VAL A 118 -1.94 17.01 -3.16
C VAL A 118 -3.21 16.92 -2.31
N SER A 119 -3.07 16.92 -0.98
CA SER A 119 -4.20 16.73 -0.08
C SER A 119 -5.19 17.91 -0.03
N GLY A 120 -4.71 19.15 -0.15
CA GLY A 120 -5.57 20.33 0.06
C GLY A 120 -6.57 20.58 -1.07
N SER A 121 -6.18 20.38 -2.34
CA SER A 121 -7.01 20.74 -3.49
C SER A 121 -7.97 19.61 -3.87
N LEU A 122 -7.50 18.36 -3.88
CA LEU A 122 -8.35 17.21 -4.23
C LEU A 122 -9.34 16.88 -3.12
N MET A 123 -8.93 16.91 -1.84
CA MET A 123 -9.86 16.70 -0.73
C MET A 123 -10.86 17.85 -0.57
N LYS A 124 -10.46 19.08 -0.88
CA LYS A 124 -11.39 20.24 -0.86
C LYS A 124 -12.39 20.17 -2.01
N ALA A 125 -11.99 19.69 -3.17
CA ALA A 125 -12.90 19.41 -4.29
C ALA A 125 -13.83 18.23 -3.97
N ALA A 126 -13.34 17.17 -3.34
CA ALA A 126 -14.15 16.03 -2.91
C ALA A 126 -15.13 16.40 -1.77
N ALA A 127 -14.74 17.26 -0.83
CA ALA A 127 -15.60 17.70 0.27
C ALA A 127 -16.70 18.67 -0.15
N SER A 128 -16.54 19.36 -1.28
CA SER A 128 -17.54 20.30 -1.81
C SER A 128 -18.39 19.74 -2.95
N GLY A 129 -18.10 18.53 -3.42
CA GLY A 129 -18.76 17.94 -4.59
C GLY A 129 -20.05 17.19 -4.25
N THR A 130 -21.10 17.49 -4.96
CA THR A 130 -22.18 16.53 -5.18
C THR A 130 -21.64 15.48 -6.14
N TYR A 131 -21.60 14.22 -5.70
CA TYR A 131 -21.26 13.12 -6.59
C TYR A 131 -22.45 12.78 -7.47
N ASP A 132 -22.24 12.72 -8.78
CA ASP A 132 -23.25 12.17 -9.68
C ASP A 132 -23.44 10.69 -9.37
N SER A 133 -24.70 10.26 -9.25
CA SER A 133 -24.98 8.84 -9.11
C SER A 133 -24.53 8.10 -10.35
N PRO A 134 -23.79 6.98 -10.22
CA PRO A 134 -23.43 6.18 -11.39
C PRO A 134 -24.68 5.63 -12.09
N ILE A 135 -24.65 5.63 -13.42
CA ILE A 135 -25.70 5.06 -14.25
C ILE A 135 -25.19 3.72 -14.78
N GLY A 136 -25.79 2.63 -14.31
CA GLY A 136 -25.49 1.28 -14.80
C GLY A 136 -26.15 1.01 -16.15
N ARG A 137 -25.38 0.48 -17.09
CA ARG A 137 -25.84 0.13 -18.44
C ARG A 137 -25.30 -1.21 -18.88
N TYR A 138 -25.92 -1.77 -19.91
CA TYR A 138 -25.43 -2.94 -20.62
C TYR A 138 -25.14 -2.60 -22.08
N ILE A 139 -24.02 -3.09 -22.57
CA ILE A 139 -23.67 -3.08 -24.00
C ILE A 139 -23.54 -4.52 -24.49
N HIS A 140 -23.98 -4.76 -25.71
CA HIS A 140 -23.80 -6.03 -26.40
C HIS A 140 -22.63 -5.89 -27.37
N LEU A 141 -21.62 -6.74 -27.23
CA LEU A 141 -20.40 -6.75 -28.04
C LEU A 141 -20.31 -8.07 -28.78
N GLY A 142 -20.30 -8.02 -30.10
CA GLY A 142 -19.98 -9.19 -30.95
C GLY A 142 -18.46 -9.29 -31.11
N LEU A 143 -17.84 -10.32 -30.53
CA LEU A 143 -16.42 -10.60 -30.64
C LEU A 143 -16.21 -12.06 -31.05
N GLU A 144 -15.43 -12.29 -32.09
CA GLU A 144 -15.08 -13.62 -32.59
C GLU A 144 -16.29 -14.55 -32.83
N GLY A 145 -17.41 -13.98 -33.27
CA GLY A 145 -18.64 -14.71 -33.56
C GLY A 145 -19.49 -15.07 -32.33
N GLN A 146 -19.17 -14.52 -31.17
CA GLN A 146 -19.96 -14.64 -29.93
C GLN A 146 -20.48 -13.28 -29.48
N ASP A 147 -21.67 -13.27 -28.90
CA ASP A 147 -22.28 -12.08 -28.33
C ASP A 147 -22.03 -12.03 -26.81
N TYR A 148 -21.41 -10.96 -26.36
CA TYR A 148 -21.16 -10.71 -24.95
C TYR A 148 -22.04 -9.57 -24.45
N ARG A 149 -22.70 -9.77 -23.33
CA ARG A 149 -23.41 -8.71 -22.60
C ARG A 149 -22.51 -8.20 -21.48
N VAL A 150 -22.02 -6.98 -21.62
CA VAL A 150 -21.11 -6.36 -20.67
C VAL A 150 -21.85 -5.29 -19.88
N TYR A 151 -21.77 -5.36 -18.56
CA TYR A 151 -22.23 -4.31 -17.66
C TYR A 151 -21.14 -3.27 -17.46
N PHE A 152 -21.50 -2.01 -17.46
CA PHE A 152 -20.62 -0.91 -17.09
C PHE A 152 -21.38 0.17 -16.36
N GLU A 153 -20.69 0.98 -15.61
CA GLU A 153 -21.23 2.18 -14.95
C GLU A 153 -20.51 3.41 -15.47
N GLU A 154 -21.25 4.49 -15.61
CA GLU A 154 -20.70 5.78 -16.01
C GLU A 154 -21.16 6.87 -15.03
N ALA A 155 -20.27 7.80 -14.68
CA ALA A 155 -20.55 8.95 -13.84
C ALA A 155 -19.66 10.13 -14.23
N GLY A 156 -20.14 11.35 -13.99
CA GLY A 156 -19.41 12.57 -14.22
C GLY A 156 -19.46 13.08 -15.66
N SER A 157 -18.63 14.08 -15.95
CA SER A 157 -18.51 14.72 -17.25
C SER A 157 -17.07 15.16 -17.50
N GLY A 158 -16.66 15.27 -18.74
CA GLY A 158 -15.31 15.68 -19.14
C GLY A 158 -14.61 14.62 -19.97
N ILE A 159 -13.30 14.52 -19.84
CA ILE A 159 -12.50 13.51 -20.56
C ILE A 159 -12.85 12.13 -20.00
N PRO A 160 -13.31 11.17 -20.83
CA PRO A 160 -13.68 9.85 -20.36
C PRO A 160 -12.44 9.07 -19.84
N MET A 161 -12.57 8.45 -18.68
CA MET A 161 -11.60 7.55 -18.10
C MET A 161 -12.21 6.15 -17.96
N LEU A 162 -11.62 5.16 -18.59
CA LEU A 162 -12.03 3.77 -18.43
C LEU A 162 -11.31 3.15 -17.23
N LEU A 163 -12.08 2.69 -16.26
CA LEU A 163 -11.59 1.90 -15.13
C LEU A 163 -12.02 0.45 -15.33
N GLN A 164 -11.06 -0.44 -15.49
CA GLN A 164 -11.31 -1.86 -15.66
C GLN A 164 -10.68 -2.63 -14.48
N HIS A 165 -11.51 -3.40 -13.78
CA HIS A 165 -11.00 -4.31 -12.74
C HIS A 165 -10.33 -5.54 -13.37
N THR A 166 -9.39 -6.13 -12.68
CA THR A 166 -8.78 -7.41 -13.07
C THR A 166 -9.71 -8.58 -12.72
N ALA A 167 -9.56 -9.69 -13.41
CA ALA A 167 -10.29 -10.91 -13.08
C ALA A 167 -9.97 -11.35 -11.63
N GLY A 168 -11.01 -11.67 -10.87
CA GLY A 168 -10.87 -12.14 -9.48
C GLY A 168 -10.87 -11.06 -8.41
N CYS A 169 -10.97 -9.78 -8.76
CA CYS A 169 -11.22 -8.70 -7.81
C CYS A 169 -12.72 -8.40 -7.73
N HIS A 170 -13.29 -8.54 -6.55
CA HIS A 170 -14.67 -8.20 -6.22
C HIS A 170 -14.67 -7.14 -5.13
#